data_77629d5a8e0935bf0119dbcc0ece9ae5
#
_entry.id   77629d5a8e0935bf0119dbcc0ece9ae5
#
_cell.length_a   1.000
_cell.length_b   1.000
_cell.length_c   1.000
_cell.angle_alpha   90.00
_cell.angle_beta   90.00
_cell.angle_gamma   90.00
#
_symmetry.space_group_name_H-M   'P 1'
#
loop_
_entity.id
_entity.type
_entity.pdbx_description
1 polymer ?
#
loop_
_entity_poly.entity_id
_entity_poly.type
_entity_poly.pdbx_seq_one_letter_code
_entity_poly.pdbx_strand_id
1 'polypeptide(L)'
;MKILYRYLNLELAIPIFWIMIGLIGILSFFDFIQEINDLGKGTYNLLNIFSYVVLSIPGHVYEIVPIAVLIGSMYAIGQLSENSELTVIRSSGYSIKHIAFTLSFTGLFFTLFTFAVGDLVTPLTEKKAQEIRITAKESIVTQEFRSGLWIKDSNSFINVEHVLPDTSLSNIHIYEFDNNFHLRTITNAKKGSFKNSEWKLDDINQTIFDKDRYS
;
A
#
# COMPACT_ATOMS: atom_id res chain seq x y z
N MET A 1 -19.97 -41.44 -0.92
CA MET A 1 -18.78 -40.67 -1.34
C MET A 1 -18.99 -39.15 -1.31
N LYS A 2 -20.10 -38.58 -1.83
CA LYS A 2 -20.33 -37.11 -1.84
C LYS A 2 -20.39 -36.50 -0.42
N ILE A 3 -20.94 -37.19 0.56
CA ILE A 3 -21.08 -36.71 1.93
C ILE A 3 -19.71 -36.57 2.61
N LEU A 4 -18.85 -37.59 2.48
CA LEU A 4 -17.51 -37.58 3.06
C LEU A 4 -16.62 -36.49 2.44
N TYR A 5 -16.71 -36.32 1.12
CA TYR A 5 -15.99 -35.24 0.42
C TYR A 5 -16.40 -33.85 0.94
N ARG A 6 -17.71 -33.62 1.09
CA ARG A 6 -18.23 -32.36 1.64
C ARG A 6 -17.80 -32.15 3.10
N TYR A 7 -17.81 -33.22 3.89
CA TYR A 7 -17.36 -33.17 5.28
C TYR A 7 -15.88 -32.74 5.36
N LEU A 8 -15.00 -33.42 4.65
CA LEU A 8 -13.57 -33.10 4.63
C LEU A 8 -13.28 -31.67 4.14
N ASN A 9 -13.97 -31.21 3.10
CA ASN A 9 -13.79 -29.83 2.63
C ASN A 9 -14.20 -28.80 3.68
N LEU A 10 -15.29 -29.02 4.42
CA LEU A 10 -15.72 -28.12 5.49
C LEU A 10 -14.75 -28.16 6.68
N GLU A 11 -14.29 -29.36 7.06
CA GLU A 11 -13.34 -29.55 8.15
C GLU A 11 -11.98 -28.86 7.85
N LEU A 12 -11.61 -28.77 6.59
CA LEU A 12 -10.43 -28.01 6.15
C LEU A 12 -10.70 -26.52 6.03
N ALA A 13 -11.82 -26.11 5.47
CA ALA A 13 -12.11 -24.72 5.17
C ALA A 13 -12.37 -23.87 6.43
N ILE A 14 -13.03 -24.45 7.45
CA ILE A 14 -13.39 -23.73 8.67
C ILE A 14 -12.16 -23.24 9.45
N PRO A 15 -11.15 -24.08 9.78
CA PRO A 15 -9.94 -23.59 10.44
C PRO A 15 -9.16 -22.58 9.60
N ILE A 16 -9.05 -22.79 8.29
CA ILE A 16 -8.39 -21.85 7.38
C ILE A 16 -9.04 -20.47 7.48
N PHE A 17 -10.36 -20.43 7.45
CA PHE A 17 -11.13 -19.18 7.54
C PHE A 17 -10.92 -18.47 8.89
N TRP A 18 -10.96 -19.18 10.00
CA TRP A 18 -10.76 -18.58 11.32
C TRP A 18 -9.34 -18.09 11.53
N ILE A 19 -8.34 -18.84 11.06
CA ILE A 19 -6.92 -18.42 11.11
C ILE A 19 -6.71 -17.19 10.23
N MET A 20 -7.30 -17.17 9.04
CA MET A 20 -7.26 -16.00 8.16
C MET A 20 -7.84 -14.75 8.84
N ILE A 21 -9.01 -14.84 9.45
CA ILE A 21 -9.63 -13.73 10.19
C ILE A 21 -8.72 -13.27 11.34
N GLY A 22 -8.16 -14.20 12.11
CA GLY A 22 -7.26 -13.88 13.21
C GLY A 22 -6.01 -13.12 12.75
N LEU A 23 -5.37 -13.59 11.69
CA LEU A 23 -4.17 -12.95 11.15
C LEU A 23 -4.47 -11.59 10.53
N ILE A 24 -5.57 -11.46 9.76
CA ILE A 24 -6.01 -10.17 9.22
C ILE A 24 -6.32 -9.19 10.35
N GLY A 25 -6.98 -9.65 11.42
CA GLY A 25 -7.25 -8.82 12.59
C GLY A 25 -5.99 -8.28 13.24
N ILE A 26 -4.95 -9.12 13.37
CA ILE A 26 -3.64 -8.71 13.92
C ILE A 26 -2.98 -7.66 13.01
N LEU A 27 -2.93 -7.88 11.69
CA LEU A 27 -2.33 -6.91 10.76
C LEU A 27 -3.11 -5.59 10.76
N SER A 28 -4.43 -5.65 10.67
CA SER A 28 -5.29 -4.45 10.74
C SER A 28 -5.12 -3.69 12.05
N PHE A 29 -4.88 -4.39 13.15
CA PHE A 29 -4.58 -3.75 14.43
C PHE A 29 -3.22 -3.04 14.42
N PHE A 30 -2.18 -3.63 13.82
CA PHE A 30 -0.90 -2.96 13.65
C PHE A 30 -1.00 -1.73 12.73
N ASP A 31 -1.73 -1.81 11.62
CA ASP A 31 -1.99 -0.67 10.76
C ASP A 31 -2.68 0.46 11.54
N PHE A 32 -3.69 0.11 12.33
CA PHE A 32 -4.40 1.08 13.15
C PHE A 32 -3.47 1.78 14.16
N ILE A 33 -2.58 1.03 14.82
CA ILE A 33 -1.59 1.61 15.74
C ILE A 33 -0.62 2.54 14.99
N GLN A 34 -0.16 2.17 13.81
CA GLN A 34 0.74 3.00 13.02
C GLN A 34 0.07 4.31 12.59
N GLU A 35 -1.18 4.24 12.12
CA GLU A 35 -1.91 5.42 11.68
C GLU A 35 -2.37 6.34 12.83
N ILE A 36 -2.52 5.81 14.06
CA ILE A 36 -2.82 6.64 15.26
C ILE A 36 -1.72 7.67 15.53
N ASN A 37 -0.46 7.37 15.23
CA ASN A 37 0.65 8.31 15.40
C ASN A 37 0.51 9.55 14.51
N ASP A 38 -0.31 9.46 13.47
CA ASP A 38 -0.59 10.54 12.54
C ASP A 38 -1.93 11.25 12.83
N LEU A 39 -2.62 10.86 13.90
CA LEU A 39 -3.88 11.48 14.32
C LEU A 39 -3.66 12.98 14.63
N GLY A 40 -4.55 13.82 14.09
CA GLY A 40 -4.50 15.26 14.30
C GLY A 40 -3.52 15.99 13.37
N LYS A 41 -2.84 15.27 12.48
CA LYS A 41 -2.06 15.86 11.42
C LYS A 41 -3.02 16.28 10.29
N GLY A 42 -3.08 17.58 10.02
CA GLY A 42 -4.02 18.15 9.03
C GLY A 42 -5.49 17.93 9.38
N THR A 43 -6.24 17.34 8.46
CA THR A 43 -7.64 16.94 8.66
C THR A 43 -7.76 15.44 8.98
N TYR A 44 -6.62 14.74 9.28
CA TYR A 44 -6.60 13.31 9.52
C TYR A 44 -7.21 12.97 10.88
N ASN A 45 -8.39 12.36 10.87
CA ASN A 45 -9.18 12.03 12.05
C ASN A 45 -9.38 10.52 12.20
N LEU A 46 -9.97 10.07 13.30
CA LEU A 46 -10.23 8.65 13.58
C LEU A 46 -11.05 7.96 12.48
N LEU A 47 -11.97 8.68 11.83
CA LEU A 47 -12.79 8.11 10.76
C LEU A 47 -11.93 7.82 9.51
N ASN A 48 -10.98 8.69 9.19
CA ASN A 48 -10.04 8.49 8.09
C ASN A 48 -9.13 7.29 8.35
N ILE A 49 -8.63 7.14 9.60
CA ILE A 49 -7.83 5.98 10.02
C ILE A 49 -8.63 4.70 9.86
N PHE A 50 -9.85 4.66 10.39
CA PHE A 50 -10.70 3.48 10.28
C PHE A 50 -11.01 3.13 8.82
N SER A 51 -11.33 4.14 8.00
CA SER A 51 -11.58 3.95 6.57
C SER A 51 -10.34 3.41 5.84
N TYR A 52 -9.15 3.93 6.16
CA TYR A 52 -7.88 3.46 5.62
C TYR A 52 -7.65 1.98 5.96
N VAL A 53 -7.76 1.61 7.24
CA VAL A 53 -7.54 0.23 7.71
C VAL A 53 -8.53 -0.73 7.05
N VAL A 54 -9.83 -0.39 6.98
CA VAL A 54 -10.84 -1.23 6.32
C VAL A 54 -10.56 -1.41 4.83
N LEU A 55 -10.15 -0.35 4.14
CA LEU A 55 -9.81 -0.42 2.72
C LEU A 55 -8.49 -1.18 2.46
N SER A 56 -7.62 -1.34 3.44
CA SER A 56 -6.38 -2.12 3.35
C SER A 56 -6.60 -3.63 3.55
N ILE A 57 -7.76 -4.05 4.13
CA ILE A 57 -8.08 -5.46 4.38
C ILE A 57 -7.92 -6.35 3.14
N PRO A 58 -8.39 -6.00 1.92
CA PRO A 58 -8.21 -6.86 0.75
C PRO A 58 -6.74 -7.12 0.40
N GLY A 59 -5.84 -6.15 0.64
CA GLY A 59 -4.39 -6.33 0.51
C GLY A 59 -3.87 -7.38 1.49
N HIS A 60 -4.26 -7.28 2.76
CA HIS A 60 -3.90 -8.28 3.78
C HIS A 60 -4.44 -9.67 3.47
N VAL A 61 -5.67 -9.79 2.92
CA VAL A 61 -6.20 -11.08 2.45
C VAL A 61 -5.27 -11.70 1.44
N TYR A 62 -4.83 -10.93 0.44
CA TYR A 62 -3.91 -11.41 -0.59
C TYR A 62 -2.60 -11.98 -0.01
N GLU A 63 -2.02 -11.30 0.97
CA GLU A 63 -0.76 -11.70 1.61
C GLU A 63 -0.92 -12.90 2.56
N ILE A 64 -2.03 -12.95 3.31
CA ILE A 64 -2.22 -13.89 4.43
C ILE A 64 -2.80 -15.23 4.00
N VAL A 65 -3.59 -15.30 2.92
CA VAL A 65 -4.26 -16.55 2.53
C VAL A 65 -3.30 -17.72 2.36
N PRO A 66 -2.11 -17.62 1.73
CA PRO A 66 -1.19 -18.74 1.61
C PRO A 66 -0.75 -19.28 2.97
N ILE A 67 -0.49 -18.39 3.93
CA ILE A 67 -0.08 -18.74 5.30
C ILE A 67 -1.25 -19.36 6.06
N ALA A 68 -2.44 -18.77 5.95
CA ALA A 68 -3.65 -19.28 6.58
C ALA A 68 -4.04 -20.68 6.08
N VAL A 69 -3.90 -20.92 4.77
CA VAL A 69 -4.14 -22.23 4.16
C VAL A 69 -3.13 -23.26 4.68
N LEU A 70 -1.85 -22.89 4.79
CA LEU A 70 -0.82 -23.80 5.32
C LEU A 70 -1.14 -24.18 6.77
N ILE A 71 -1.28 -23.20 7.65
CA ILE A 71 -1.52 -23.43 9.08
C ILE A 71 -2.86 -24.12 9.30
N GLY A 72 -3.91 -23.64 8.63
CA GLY A 72 -5.28 -24.18 8.79
C GLY A 72 -5.40 -25.62 8.30
N SER A 73 -4.74 -25.98 7.19
CA SER A 73 -4.74 -27.36 6.70
C SER A 73 -3.94 -28.29 7.62
N MET A 74 -2.81 -27.84 8.16
CA MET A 74 -2.04 -28.61 9.14
C MET A 74 -2.85 -28.86 10.42
N TYR A 75 -3.52 -27.82 10.93
CA TYR A 75 -4.39 -27.94 12.10
C TYR A 75 -5.54 -28.92 11.87
N ALA A 76 -6.26 -28.77 10.74
CA ALA A 76 -7.38 -29.65 10.41
C ALA A 76 -6.97 -31.13 10.28
N ILE A 77 -5.86 -31.39 9.59
CA ILE A 77 -5.35 -32.77 9.46
C ILE A 77 -4.91 -33.31 10.82
N GLY A 78 -4.24 -32.48 11.63
CA GLY A 78 -3.85 -32.86 13.00
C GLY A 78 -5.05 -33.26 13.84
N GLN A 79 -6.12 -32.46 13.82
CA GLN A 79 -7.37 -32.71 14.55
C GLN A 79 -8.08 -33.99 14.06
N LEU A 80 -8.18 -34.20 12.74
CA LEU A 80 -8.72 -35.43 12.16
C LEU A 80 -7.90 -36.68 12.56
N SER A 81 -6.58 -36.52 12.70
CA SER A 81 -5.70 -37.60 13.14
C SER A 81 -5.87 -37.90 14.62
N GLU A 82 -5.89 -36.90 15.47
CA GLU A 82 -6.06 -37.01 16.93
C GLU A 82 -7.39 -37.69 17.29
N ASN A 83 -8.46 -37.31 16.61
CA ASN A 83 -9.79 -37.89 16.77
C ASN A 83 -9.92 -39.30 16.13
N SER A 84 -8.82 -39.86 15.57
CA SER A 84 -8.83 -41.14 14.85
C SER A 84 -9.76 -41.18 13.61
N GLU A 85 -10.28 -40.05 13.17
CA GLU A 85 -11.19 -39.94 12.03
C GLU A 85 -10.50 -40.32 10.71
N LEU A 86 -9.23 -39.95 10.55
CA LEU A 86 -8.42 -40.40 9.40
C LEU A 86 -8.33 -41.90 9.29
N THR A 87 -8.23 -42.61 10.43
CA THR A 87 -8.20 -44.06 10.48
C THR A 87 -9.53 -44.67 10.06
N VAL A 88 -10.64 -44.13 10.57
CA VAL A 88 -12.01 -44.54 10.20
C VAL A 88 -12.29 -44.27 8.71
N ILE A 89 -11.87 -43.12 8.19
CA ILE A 89 -12.02 -42.76 6.77
C ILE A 89 -11.22 -43.76 5.90
N ARG A 90 -10.02 -44.10 6.29
CA ARG A 90 -9.18 -45.08 5.55
C ARG A 90 -9.73 -46.51 5.62
N SER A 91 -10.22 -46.94 6.76
CA SER A 91 -10.82 -48.28 6.93
C SER A 91 -12.14 -48.43 6.14
N SER A 92 -12.84 -47.31 5.86
CA SER A 92 -14.01 -47.32 4.98
C SER A 92 -13.68 -47.39 3.47
N GLY A 93 -12.37 -47.62 3.12
CA GLY A 93 -11.92 -47.75 1.75
C GLY A 93 -11.55 -46.42 1.06
N TYR A 94 -11.49 -45.31 1.80
CA TYR A 94 -11.06 -44.01 1.25
C TYR A 94 -9.54 -43.94 1.21
N SER A 95 -8.96 -43.93 0.02
CA SER A 95 -7.52 -43.95 -0.14
C SER A 95 -6.87 -42.59 0.17
N ILE A 96 -5.59 -42.59 0.54
CA ILE A 96 -4.80 -41.38 0.77
C ILE A 96 -4.83 -40.42 -0.45
N LYS A 97 -4.90 -40.98 -1.66
CA LYS A 97 -5.01 -40.17 -2.91
C LYS A 97 -6.27 -39.31 -2.96
N HIS A 98 -7.38 -39.83 -2.44
CA HIS A 98 -8.62 -39.06 -2.36
C HIS A 98 -8.55 -37.92 -1.31
N ILE A 99 -7.88 -38.19 -0.17
CA ILE A 99 -7.65 -37.16 0.82
C ILE A 99 -6.76 -36.05 0.24
N ALA A 100 -5.66 -36.42 -0.42
CA ALA A 100 -4.77 -35.47 -1.09
C ALA A 100 -5.48 -34.67 -2.18
N PHE A 101 -6.37 -35.30 -2.95
CA PHE A 101 -7.18 -34.61 -3.95
C PHE A 101 -8.14 -33.61 -3.31
N THR A 102 -8.76 -33.95 -2.19
CA THR A 102 -9.65 -33.03 -1.45
C THR A 102 -8.88 -31.80 -0.94
N LEU A 103 -7.69 -32.03 -0.37
CA LEU A 103 -6.77 -30.95 0.06
C LEU A 103 -6.39 -30.05 -1.11
N SER A 104 -5.99 -30.65 -2.22
CA SER A 104 -5.63 -29.90 -3.44
C SER A 104 -6.78 -29.07 -3.99
N PHE A 105 -8.00 -29.61 -3.96
CA PHE A 105 -9.20 -28.90 -4.41
C PHE A 105 -9.52 -27.71 -3.50
N THR A 106 -9.46 -27.91 -2.16
CA THR A 106 -9.64 -26.81 -1.20
C THR A 106 -8.55 -25.76 -1.38
N GLY A 107 -7.29 -26.15 -1.54
CA GLY A 107 -6.18 -25.25 -1.81
C GLY A 107 -6.37 -24.45 -3.11
N LEU A 108 -6.82 -25.11 -4.19
CA LEU A 108 -7.12 -24.47 -5.46
C LEU A 108 -8.23 -23.42 -5.31
N PHE A 109 -9.27 -23.72 -4.54
CA PHE A 109 -10.34 -22.77 -4.26
C PHE A 109 -9.80 -21.50 -3.59
N PHE A 110 -8.98 -21.64 -2.53
CA PHE A 110 -8.37 -20.49 -1.87
C PHE A 110 -7.39 -19.74 -2.76
N THR A 111 -6.65 -20.43 -3.62
CA THR A 111 -5.75 -19.79 -4.59
C THR A 111 -6.54 -18.93 -5.58
N LEU A 112 -7.62 -19.46 -6.16
CA LEU A 112 -8.48 -18.69 -7.07
C LEU A 112 -9.16 -17.51 -6.36
N PHE A 113 -9.60 -17.71 -5.12
CA PHE A 113 -10.15 -16.65 -4.29
C PHE A 113 -9.12 -15.53 -4.05
N THR A 114 -7.90 -15.89 -3.65
CA THR A 114 -6.80 -14.93 -3.42
C THR A 114 -6.47 -14.15 -4.68
N PHE A 115 -6.39 -14.83 -5.82
CA PHE A 115 -6.13 -14.19 -7.10
C PHE A 115 -7.24 -13.20 -7.47
N ALA A 116 -8.50 -13.59 -7.30
CA ALA A 116 -9.64 -12.70 -7.58
C ALA A 116 -9.63 -11.46 -6.67
N VAL A 117 -9.35 -11.61 -5.38
CA VAL A 117 -9.27 -10.50 -4.44
C VAL A 117 -8.06 -9.61 -4.76
N GLY A 118 -6.89 -10.20 -4.99
CA GLY A 118 -5.63 -9.48 -5.24
C GLY A 118 -5.65 -8.68 -6.55
N ASP A 119 -6.21 -9.22 -7.60
CA ASP A 119 -6.17 -8.61 -8.92
C ASP A 119 -7.33 -7.63 -9.18
N LEU A 120 -8.52 -7.94 -8.66
CA LEU A 120 -9.73 -7.14 -8.91
C LEU A 120 -10.06 -6.15 -7.80
N VAL A 121 -9.90 -6.54 -6.53
CA VAL A 121 -10.38 -5.75 -5.39
C VAL A 121 -9.25 -4.89 -4.80
N THR A 122 -8.09 -5.47 -4.53
CA THR A 122 -6.97 -4.80 -3.87
C THR A 122 -6.54 -3.52 -4.57
N PRO A 123 -6.33 -3.43 -5.90
CA PRO A 123 -5.87 -2.20 -6.54
C PRO A 123 -6.86 -1.04 -6.39
N LEU A 124 -8.16 -1.35 -6.37
CA LEU A 124 -9.21 -0.33 -6.24
C LEU A 124 -9.32 0.20 -4.81
N THR A 125 -9.25 -0.71 -3.83
CA THR A 125 -9.37 -0.36 -2.41
C THR A 125 -8.12 0.33 -1.91
N GLU A 126 -6.94 -0.16 -2.27
CA GLU A 126 -5.66 0.42 -1.87
C GLU A 126 -5.45 1.82 -2.44
N LYS A 127 -5.83 2.03 -3.72
CA LYS A 127 -5.82 3.37 -4.31
C LYS A 127 -6.68 4.36 -3.52
N LYS A 128 -7.91 3.98 -3.15
CA LYS A 128 -8.78 4.81 -2.32
C LYS A 128 -8.24 5.03 -0.91
N ALA A 129 -7.64 4.00 -0.30
CA ALA A 129 -7.00 4.10 1.00
C ALA A 129 -5.88 5.16 0.97
N GLN A 130 -5.00 5.10 -0.03
CA GLN A 130 -3.93 6.07 -0.22
C GLN A 130 -4.45 7.48 -0.51
N GLU A 131 -5.48 7.62 -1.34
CA GLU A 131 -6.12 8.91 -1.59
C GLU A 131 -6.62 9.56 -0.29
N ILE A 132 -7.34 8.81 0.57
CA ILE A 132 -7.81 9.30 1.87
C ILE A 132 -6.63 9.73 2.74
N ARG A 133 -5.59 8.91 2.80
CA ARG A 133 -4.38 9.16 3.60
C ARG A 133 -3.65 10.42 3.13
N ILE A 134 -3.39 10.53 1.83
CA ILE A 134 -2.67 11.67 1.25
C ILE A 134 -3.49 12.94 1.41
N THR A 135 -4.74 12.96 0.98
CA THR A 135 -5.60 14.15 1.04
C THR A 135 -5.77 14.67 2.46
N ALA A 136 -5.93 13.78 3.43
CA ALA A 136 -6.08 14.19 4.83
C ALA A 136 -4.75 14.65 5.48
N LYS A 137 -3.61 14.15 4.99
CA LYS A 137 -2.26 14.54 5.45
C LYS A 137 -1.65 15.71 4.65
N GLU A 138 -2.23 16.07 3.51
CA GLU A 138 -1.70 17.12 2.60
C GLU A 138 -1.44 18.46 3.27
N SER A 139 -2.21 18.80 4.31
CA SER A 139 -1.93 20.00 5.10
C SER A 139 -0.58 19.96 5.84
N ILE A 140 0.11 18.80 5.89
CA ILE A 140 1.38 18.62 6.58
C ILE A 140 2.56 18.57 5.62
N VAL A 141 2.38 18.07 4.40
CA VAL A 141 3.43 18.13 3.39
C VAL A 141 3.83 19.59 3.19
N THR A 142 2.86 20.51 3.26
CA THR A 142 3.09 21.95 3.31
C THR A 142 3.78 22.44 4.60
N GLN A 143 3.67 21.70 5.70
CA GLN A 143 4.26 22.09 6.99
C GLN A 143 5.62 21.44 7.27
N GLU A 144 5.87 20.24 6.78
CA GLU A 144 7.16 19.54 6.93
C GLU A 144 8.26 20.12 6.02
N PHE A 145 7.88 20.65 4.86
CA PHE A 145 8.79 21.41 3.98
C PHE A 145 8.64 22.93 4.19
N ARG A 146 8.78 23.41 5.43
CA ARG A 146 8.81 24.86 5.71
C ARG A 146 9.86 25.62 4.88
N SER A 147 10.88 24.92 4.36
CA SER A 147 11.90 25.47 3.46
C SER A 147 11.72 25.07 1.99
N GLY A 148 10.66 24.30 1.64
CA GLY A 148 10.45 23.73 0.30
C GLY A 148 11.39 22.57 -0.02
N LEU A 149 11.13 21.89 -1.16
CA LEU A 149 11.99 20.83 -1.69
C LEU A 149 13.18 21.45 -2.41
N TRP A 150 14.39 21.17 -1.97
CA TRP A 150 15.61 21.65 -2.61
C TRP A 150 16.22 20.58 -3.51
N ILE A 151 16.39 20.93 -4.78
CA ILE A 151 17.03 20.09 -5.79
C ILE A 151 18.26 20.81 -6.32
N LYS A 152 19.41 20.13 -6.37
CA LYS A 152 20.60 20.64 -7.02
C LYS A 152 20.72 20.05 -8.41
N ASP A 153 20.78 20.89 -9.42
CA ASP A 153 21.05 20.51 -10.81
C ASP A 153 22.23 21.32 -11.35
N SER A 154 23.35 20.63 -11.54
CA SER A 154 24.61 21.24 -12.00
C SER A 154 25.02 22.48 -11.19
N ASN A 155 24.89 23.67 -11.74
CA ASN A 155 25.20 24.97 -11.11
C ASN A 155 23.93 25.70 -10.61
N SER A 156 22.78 25.02 -10.60
CA SER A 156 21.50 25.60 -10.20
C SER A 156 20.95 24.93 -8.96
N PHE A 157 20.36 25.71 -8.06
CA PHE A 157 19.56 25.21 -6.93
C PHE A 157 18.11 25.57 -7.17
N ILE A 158 17.27 24.57 -7.15
CA ILE A 158 15.83 24.68 -7.39
C ILE A 158 15.13 24.45 -6.04
N ASN A 159 14.37 25.42 -5.60
CA ASN A 159 13.48 25.29 -4.46
C ASN A 159 12.03 25.22 -4.94
N VAL A 160 11.30 24.20 -4.54
CA VAL A 160 9.88 24.03 -4.85
C VAL A 160 9.12 24.07 -3.54
N GLU A 161 8.28 25.07 -3.34
CA GLU A 161 7.53 25.25 -2.10
C GLU A 161 6.43 24.20 -1.95
N HIS A 162 5.72 23.91 -3.05
CA HIS A 162 4.62 22.93 -3.04
C HIS A 162 4.68 22.01 -4.26
N VAL A 163 4.55 20.72 -4.01
CA VAL A 163 4.33 19.69 -5.05
C VAL A 163 2.86 19.27 -4.96
N LEU A 164 2.10 19.47 -6.03
CA LEU A 164 0.68 19.13 -6.09
C LEU A 164 0.49 17.64 -6.48
N PRO A 165 -0.66 17.02 -6.16
CA PRO A 165 -0.91 15.60 -6.44
C PRO A 165 -0.92 15.22 -7.92
N ASP A 166 -1.17 16.21 -8.80
CA ASP A 166 -1.13 16.07 -10.25
C ASP A 166 0.30 16.15 -10.83
N THR A 167 1.32 16.06 -9.95
CA THR A 167 2.74 16.25 -10.28
C THR A 167 3.10 17.65 -10.78
N SER A 168 2.19 18.62 -10.68
CA SER A 168 2.51 20.03 -10.92
C SER A 168 3.21 20.65 -9.71
N LEU A 169 4.07 21.62 -9.97
CA LEU A 169 4.85 22.32 -8.96
C LEU A 169 4.29 23.73 -8.80
N SER A 170 4.31 24.25 -7.58
CA SER A 170 3.88 25.62 -7.26
C SER A 170 4.94 26.35 -6.45
N ASN A 171 5.10 27.65 -6.72
CA ASN A 171 6.11 28.53 -6.13
C ASN A 171 7.52 27.95 -6.26
N ILE A 172 8.03 28.02 -7.49
CA ILE A 172 9.36 27.48 -7.86
C ILE A 172 10.35 28.65 -7.86
N HIS A 173 11.45 28.49 -7.12
CA HIS A 173 12.56 29.43 -7.09
C HIS A 173 13.81 28.73 -7.64
N ILE A 174 14.38 29.26 -8.71
CA ILE A 174 15.58 28.72 -9.33
C ILE A 174 16.71 29.74 -9.14
N TYR A 175 17.78 29.30 -8.48
CA TYR A 175 18.98 30.09 -8.23
C TYR A 175 20.10 29.54 -9.10
N GLU A 176 20.51 30.31 -10.10
CA GLU A 176 21.59 29.93 -11.00
C GLU A 176 22.89 30.61 -10.58
N PHE A 177 23.99 29.84 -10.49
CA PHE A 177 25.30 30.30 -10.13
C PHE A 177 26.28 30.19 -11.33
N ASP A 178 27.26 31.08 -11.38
CA ASP A 178 28.36 30.96 -12.30
C ASP A 178 29.37 29.89 -11.86
N ASN A 179 30.39 29.61 -12.69
CA ASN A 179 31.44 28.63 -12.37
C ASN A 179 32.29 28.99 -11.13
N ASN A 180 32.19 30.24 -10.63
CA ASN A 180 32.87 30.73 -9.43
C ASN A 180 31.90 30.80 -8.23
N PHE A 181 30.72 30.17 -8.31
CA PHE A 181 29.70 30.20 -7.28
C PHE A 181 29.14 31.58 -6.93
N HIS A 182 29.19 32.54 -7.86
CA HIS A 182 28.45 33.79 -7.72
C HIS A 182 27.03 33.64 -8.28
N LEU A 183 26.06 34.17 -7.59
CA LEU A 183 24.68 34.16 -8.00
C LEU A 183 24.51 35.03 -9.27
N ARG A 184 24.05 34.39 -10.33
CA ARG A 184 23.85 35.04 -11.65
C ARG A 184 22.40 35.41 -11.89
N THR A 185 21.48 34.51 -11.55
CA THR A 185 20.07 34.68 -11.87
C THR A 185 19.20 34.09 -10.79
N ILE A 186 18.11 34.78 -10.45
CA ILE A 186 17.02 34.22 -9.64
C ILE A 186 15.77 34.21 -10.52
N THR A 187 15.22 33.04 -10.77
CA THR A 187 13.97 32.86 -11.51
C THR A 187 12.89 32.37 -10.57
N ASN A 188 11.79 33.10 -10.49
CA ASN A 188 10.60 32.74 -9.73
C ASN A 188 9.49 32.38 -10.70
N ALA A 189 8.89 31.19 -10.54
CA ALA A 189 7.74 30.74 -11.32
C ALA A 189 6.59 30.31 -10.40
N LYS A 190 5.36 30.74 -10.72
CA LYS A 190 4.20 30.38 -9.88
C LYS A 190 3.76 28.96 -10.09
N LYS A 191 3.91 28.41 -11.29
CA LYS A 191 3.54 27.03 -11.62
C LYS A 191 4.55 26.38 -12.53
N GLY A 192 4.76 25.08 -12.32
CA GLY A 192 5.53 24.22 -13.22
C GLY A 192 4.76 22.94 -13.53
N SER A 193 4.69 22.56 -14.79
CA SER A 193 4.05 21.32 -15.22
C SER A 193 4.98 20.52 -16.11
N PHE A 194 5.01 19.20 -15.91
CA PHE A 194 5.81 18.28 -16.73
C PHE A 194 4.97 17.78 -17.90
N LYS A 195 5.34 18.18 -19.14
CA LYS A 195 4.67 17.74 -20.36
C LYS A 195 5.70 17.44 -21.44
N ASN A 196 5.52 16.33 -22.18
CA ASN A 196 6.40 15.93 -23.29
C ASN A 196 7.89 15.80 -22.90
N SER A 197 8.17 15.25 -21.72
CA SER A 197 9.53 15.10 -21.15
C SER A 197 10.25 16.42 -20.84
N GLU A 198 9.54 17.55 -20.77
CA GLU A 198 10.09 18.87 -20.45
C GLU A 198 9.25 19.54 -19.35
N TRP A 199 9.93 20.34 -18.50
CA TRP A 199 9.26 21.20 -17.53
C TRP A 199 8.86 22.52 -18.20
N LYS A 200 7.56 22.83 -18.15
CA LYS A 200 7.04 24.13 -18.53
C LYS A 200 6.75 24.94 -17.28
N LEU A 201 7.34 26.12 -17.22
CA LEU A 201 7.14 27.07 -16.13
C LEU A 201 6.20 28.17 -16.61
N ASP A 202 5.21 28.48 -15.80
CA ASP A 202 4.23 29.53 -16.08
C ASP A 202 4.39 30.69 -15.06
N ASP A 203 4.14 31.92 -15.52
CA ASP A 203 4.21 33.17 -14.74
C ASP A 203 5.60 33.38 -14.14
N ILE A 204 6.58 33.50 -15.04
CA ILE A 204 8.01 33.60 -14.73
C ILE A 204 8.38 35.07 -14.46
N ASN A 205 9.06 35.32 -13.34
CA ASN A 205 9.73 36.58 -13.02
C ASN A 205 11.21 36.31 -12.79
N GLN A 206 12.08 36.93 -13.59
CA GLN A 206 13.53 36.69 -13.57
C GLN A 206 14.30 37.95 -13.17
N THR A 207 15.18 37.82 -12.22
CA THR A 207 16.12 38.85 -11.79
C THR A 207 17.53 38.44 -12.16
N ILE A 208 18.21 39.24 -12.97
CA ILE A 208 19.58 39.00 -13.45
C ILE A 208 20.52 39.93 -12.68
N PHE A 209 21.58 39.35 -12.09
CA PHE A 209 22.61 40.10 -11.38
C PHE A 209 23.81 40.34 -12.35
N ASP A 210 24.02 41.58 -12.71
CA ASP A 210 25.13 41.97 -13.60
C ASP A 210 26.41 42.25 -12.77
N LYS A 211 27.54 41.72 -13.23
CA LYS A 211 28.81 41.75 -12.50
C LYS A 211 29.41 43.17 -12.37
N ASP A 212 28.93 44.12 -13.15
CA ASP A 212 29.58 45.45 -13.27
C ASP A 212 29.05 46.53 -12.30
N ARG A 213 28.20 46.16 -11.33
CA ARG A 213 27.58 47.14 -10.40
C ARG A 213 28.06 47.10 -8.95
N TYR A 214 29.02 46.28 -8.63
CA TYR A 214 29.64 46.23 -7.28
C TYR A 214 31.16 46.35 -7.39
N SER A 215 31.63 47.57 -7.76
CA SER A 215 32.97 48.02 -7.52
C SER A 215 32.94 49.22 -6.57
#